data_f4dc81ee7da3c34e69c8f9b56fdbc5fe
#
_entry.id   f4dc81ee7da3c34e69c8f9b56fdbc5fe
#
_cell.length_a   1.000
_cell.length_b   1.000
_cell.length_c   1.000
_cell.angle_alpha   90.00
_cell.angle_beta   90.00
_cell.angle_gamma   90.00
#
_symmetry.space_group_name_H-M   'P 1'
#
loop_
_entity.id
_entity.type
_entity.pdbx_description
1 polymer ?
#
loop_
_entity_poly.entity_id
_entity_poly.type
_entity_poly.pdbx_seq_one_letter_code
_entity_poly.pdbx_strand_id
1 'polypeptide(L)'
;DVQKLFKDNGIEVFGRELTLLTEGTRAGIRLSKAEGEGVAWIKGVEFSTGILEFDVRGENVKQHSFVGIAFHGKDNNTFDAVYLRPFQFMEQDEVLRSRSIQYIALPEFTWRILREKYPKKYEDSIEPSPDPDSWIKVRVVIKGSTVSTYINGNKEPSMVVEKVNQISSGSVGFYVADTSGGDFANLTITKTN
;
A
#
# COMPACT_ATOMS: atom_id res chain seq x y z
N ASP A 1 10.87 -13.01 -4.21
CA ASP A 1 10.37 -13.05 -5.59
C ASP A 1 8.86 -13.32 -5.59
N VAL A 2 8.07 -12.29 -6.00
CA VAL A 2 6.60 -12.34 -5.96
C VAL A 2 6.02 -13.37 -6.94
N GLN A 3 6.64 -13.56 -8.11
CA GLN A 3 6.20 -14.61 -9.04
C GLN A 3 6.47 -16.02 -8.51
N LYS A 4 7.56 -16.20 -7.77
CA LYS A 4 7.82 -17.49 -7.11
C LYS A 4 6.74 -17.75 -6.05
N LEU A 5 6.40 -16.76 -5.21
CA LEU A 5 5.30 -16.88 -4.24
C LEU A 5 3.97 -17.26 -4.92
N PHE A 6 3.66 -16.65 -6.07
CA PHE A 6 2.47 -17.00 -6.84
C PHE A 6 2.50 -18.48 -7.29
N LYS A 7 3.60 -18.92 -7.92
CA LYS A 7 3.76 -20.30 -8.42
C LYS A 7 3.71 -21.35 -7.32
N ASP A 8 4.25 -21.02 -6.15
CA ASP A 8 4.30 -21.89 -4.98
C ASP A 8 2.99 -21.83 -4.13
N ASN A 9 1.93 -21.19 -4.63
CA ASN A 9 0.67 -20.95 -3.90
C ASN A 9 0.89 -20.24 -2.55
N GLY A 10 1.92 -19.41 -2.46
CA GLY A 10 2.30 -18.64 -1.27
C GLY A 10 1.51 -17.34 -1.07
N ILE A 11 0.50 -17.09 -1.90
CA ILE A 11 -0.36 -15.90 -1.81
C ILE A 11 -1.81 -16.34 -1.65
N GLU A 12 -2.52 -15.75 -0.70
CA GLU A 12 -3.96 -15.90 -0.50
C GLU A 12 -4.66 -14.58 -0.87
N VAL A 13 -5.60 -14.65 -1.81
CA VAL A 13 -6.23 -13.45 -2.38
C VAL A 13 -7.66 -13.32 -1.90
N PHE A 14 -8.01 -12.11 -1.50
CA PHE A 14 -9.36 -11.70 -1.15
C PHE A 14 -9.83 -10.55 -2.04
N GLY A 15 -11.07 -10.64 -2.53
CA GLY A 15 -11.76 -9.57 -3.27
C GLY A 15 -11.20 -9.25 -4.66
N ARG A 16 -10.23 -10.01 -5.15
CA ARG A 16 -9.57 -9.78 -6.47
C ARG A 16 -9.20 -11.10 -7.13
N GLU A 17 -8.97 -11.04 -8.44
CA GLU A 17 -8.24 -12.08 -9.16
C GLU A 17 -6.76 -11.72 -9.21
N LEU A 18 -5.91 -12.75 -9.11
CA LEU A 18 -4.46 -12.63 -9.13
C LEU A 18 -3.90 -13.28 -10.38
N THR A 19 -3.13 -12.56 -11.16
CA THR A 19 -2.46 -13.05 -12.35
C THR A 19 -0.98 -12.71 -12.35
N LEU A 20 -0.19 -13.47 -13.10
CA LEU A 20 1.21 -13.13 -13.36
C LEU A 20 1.29 -11.91 -14.29
N LEU A 21 2.16 -10.97 -13.93
CA LEU A 21 2.53 -9.88 -14.80
C LEU A 21 3.75 -10.27 -15.62
N THR A 22 3.62 -10.24 -16.95
CA THR A 22 4.68 -10.66 -17.89
C THR A 22 5.13 -9.52 -18.81
N GLU A 23 4.85 -8.27 -18.44
CA GLU A 23 5.19 -7.10 -19.24
C GLU A 23 6.63 -6.66 -19.02
N GLY A 24 7.40 -6.56 -20.11
CA GLY A 24 8.78 -6.09 -20.10
C GLY A 24 9.72 -6.97 -19.26
N THR A 25 10.70 -6.36 -18.61
CA THR A 25 11.72 -7.05 -17.80
C THR A 25 11.33 -7.20 -16.32
N ARG A 26 10.21 -6.62 -15.89
CA ARG A 26 9.80 -6.64 -14.48
C ARG A 26 8.84 -7.78 -14.19
N ALA A 27 9.32 -8.74 -13.44
CA ALA A 27 8.55 -9.89 -12.98
C ALA A 27 7.66 -9.47 -11.78
N GLY A 28 6.35 -9.62 -11.90
CA GLY A 28 5.39 -9.21 -10.87
C GLY A 28 4.08 -9.98 -10.95
N ILE A 29 3.12 -9.48 -10.19
CA ILE A 29 1.72 -9.94 -10.18
C ILE A 29 0.78 -8.77 -10.43
N ARG A 30 -0.41 -9.07 -10.92
CA ARG A 30 -1.51 -8.11 -11.11
C ARG A 30 -2.72 -8.55 -10.29
N LEU A 31 -3.26 -7.62 -9.51
CA LEU A 31 -4.59 -7.71 -8.92
C LEU A 31 -5.61 -7.05 -9.86
N SER A 32 -6.71 -7.76 -10.13
CA SER A 32 -7.80 -7.24 -10.97
C SER A 32 -8.51 -6.06 -10.34
N LYS A 33 -9.22 -5.29 -11.16
CA LYS A 33 -10.19 -4.29 -10.68
C LYS A 33 -11.44 -4.98 -10.20
N ALA A 34 -11.97 -4.56 -9.05
CA ALA A 34 -13.27 -4.97 -8.53
C ALA A 34 -13.75 -3.98 -7.47
N GLU A 35 -15.03 -4.04 -7.13
CA GLU A 35 -15.60 -3.29 -6.01
C GLU A 35 -15.10 -3.82 -4.66
N GLY A 36 -15.09 -2.94 -3.66
CA GLY A 36 -14.66 -3.26 -2.29
C GLY A 36 -13.14 -3.37 -2.14
N GLU A 37 -12.71 -3.79 -0.96
CA GLU A 37 -11.31 -3.96 -0.62
C GLU A 37 -10.73 -5.22 -1.27
N GLY A 38 -9.47 -5.17 -1.66
CA GLY A 38 -8.73 -6.30 -2.19
C GLY A 38 -7.37 -6.46 -1.53
N VAL A 39 -7.05 -7.67 -1.08
CA VAL A 39 -5.75 -7.96 -0.46
C VAL A 39 -5.19 -9.28 -1.00
N ALA A 40 -3.90 -9.28 -1.29
CA ALA A 40 -3.13 -10.47 -1.62
C ALA A 40 -2.16 -10.77 -0.46
N TRP A 41 -2.59 -11.56 0.51
CA TRP A 41 -1.84 -11.91 1.70
C TRP A 41 -0.68 -12.86 1.40
N ILE A 42 0.49 -12.57 1.95
CA ILE A 42 1.66 -13.47 1.87
C ILE A 42 1.54 -14.52 2.97
N LYS A 43 1.32 -15.77 2.57
CA LYS A 43 1.13 -16.89 3.50
C LYS A 43 2.36 -17.14 4.37
N GLY A 44 2.12 -17.48 5.64
CA GLY A 44 3.19 -17.85 6.57
C GLY A 44 4.05 -16.69 7.06
N VAL A 45 3.66 -15.45 6.78
CA VAL A 45 4.35 -14.25 7.26
C VAL A 45 3.57 -13.64 8.42
N GLU A 46 4.17 -13.61 9.59
CA GLU A 46 3.79 -12.79 10.74
C GLU A 46 4.77 -11.64 10.84
N PHE A 47 4.31 -10.40 10.87
CA PHE A 47 5.12 -9.19 10.89
C PHE A 47 4.67 -8.26 12.02
N SER A 48 5.64 -7.69 12.75
CA SER A 48 5.40 -6.71 13.81
C SER A 48 6.10 -5.38 13.52
N THR A 49 7.43 -5.39 13.52
CA THR A 49 8.27 -4.20 13.26
C THR A 49 9.30 -4.52 12.21
N GLY A 50 9.75 -3.49 11.50
CA GLY A 50 10.73 -3.66 10.44
C GLY A 50 10.44 -2.84 9.19
N ILE A 51 10.83 -3.36 8.04
CA ILE A 51 10.77 -2.66 6.76
C ILE A 51 10.03 -3.54 5.74
N LEU A 52 9.08 -2.94 5.06
CA LEU A 52 8.40 -3.50 3.90
C LEU A 52 8.81 -2.69 2.68
N GLU A 53 9.45 -3.33 1.70
CA GLU A 53 9.83 -2.68 0.45
C GLU A 53 9.19 -3.43 -0.71
N PHE A 54 8.61 -2.68 -1.64
CA PHE A 54 7.98 -3.25 -2.83
C PHE A 54 7.92 -2.22 -3.96
N ASP A 55 7.72 -2.71 -5.17
CA ASP A 55 7.38 -1.87 -6.30
C ASP A 55 5.88 -1.99 -6.59
N VAL A 56 5.24 -0.87 -6.88
CA VAL A 56 3.82 -0.82 -7.22
C VAL A 56 3.58 0.07 -8.42
N ARG A 57 2.62 -0.31 -9.27
CA ARG A 57 2.12 0.53 -10.34
C ARG A 57 0.60 0.53 -10.30
N GLY A 58 0.03 1.71 -10.15
CA GLY A 58 -1.39 1.97 -10.31
C GLY A 58 -1.70 2.55 -11.68
N GLU A 59 -2.77 3.35 -11.75
CA GLU A 59 -3.21 4.02 -12.96
C GLU A 59 -3.54 5.49 -12.66
N ASN A 60 -3.34 6.35 -13.64
CA ASN A 60 -3.78 7.75 -13.56
C ASN A 60 -5.28 7.89 -13.91
N VAL A 61 -6.12 7.18 -13.15
CA VAL A 61 -7.58 7.20 -13.33
C VAL A 61 -8.22 7.74 -12.06
N LYS A 62 -8.83 8.92 -12.17
CA LYS A 62 -9.41 9.64 -11.03
C LYS A 62 -10.39 8.77 -10.25
N GLN A 63 -10.15 8.62 -8.94
CA GLN A 63 -10.94 7.85 -7.99
C GLN A 63 -11.05 6.33 -8.27
N HIS A 64 -10.19 5.78 -9.11
CA HIS A 64 -10.18 4.36 -9.46
C HIS A 64 -8.78 3.73 -9.38
N SER A 65 -7.85 4.33 -8.64
CA SER A 65 -6.52 3.78 -8.41
C SER A 65 -6.03 4.07 -7.00
N PHE A 66 -6.06 3.05 -6.14
CA PHE A 66 -5.63 3.06 -4.76
C PHE A 66 -4.80 1.80 -4.52
N VAL A 67 -3.48 1.94 -4.45
CA VAL A 67 -2.56 0.81 -4.49
C VAL A 67 -1.50 0.91 -3.40
N GLY A 68 -1.25 -0.17 -2.67
CA GLY A 68 -0.29 -0.14 -1.58
C GLY A 68 -0.05 -1.47 -0.89
N ILE A 69 0.15 -1.43 0.41
CA ILE A 69 0.46 -2.59 1.23
C ILE A 69 -0.36 -2.58 2.52
N ALA A 70 -0.94 -3.72 2.86
CA ALA A 70 -1.55 -4.00 4.14
C ALA A 70 -0.56 -4.70 5.07
N PHE A 71 -0.63 -4.40 6.36
CA PHE A 71 0.19 -5.02 7.40
C PHE A 71 -0.59 -5.14 8.71
N HIS A 72 -0.06 -5.93 9.65
CA HIS A 72 -0.73 -6.27 10.91
C HIS A 72 -2.14 -6.85 10.71
N GLY A 73 -2.34 -7.54 9.57
CA GLY A 73 -3.63 -8.14 9.22
C GLY A 73 -4.03 -9.25 10.18
N LYS A 74 -5.26 -9.16 10.69
CA LYS A 74 -5.91 -10.21 11.50
C LYS A 74 -6.87 -11.05 10.66
N ASP A 75 -7.51 -10.40 9.69
CA ASP A 75 -8.40 -10.98 8.71
C ASP A 75 -8.55 -10.03 7.49
N ASN A 76 -9.46 -10.35 6.58
CA ASN A 76 -9.68 -9.57 5.36
C ASN A 76 -10.31 -8.18 5.58
N ASN A 77 -10.75 -7.87 6.80
CA ASN A 77 -11.42 -6.62 7.14
C ASN A 77 -10.68 -5.83 8.24
N THR A 78 -9.69 -6.44 8.90
CA THR A 78 -9.00 -5.87 10.07
C THR A 78 -7.49 -5.84 9.80
N PHE A 79 -6.99 -4.70 9.37
CA PHE A 79 -5.57 -4.47 9.05
C PHE A 79 -5.25 -2.97 8.98
N ASP A 80 -3.97 -2.64 9.09
CA ASP A 80 -3.45 -1.33 8.72
C ASP A 80 -3.00 -1.35 7.25
N ALA A 81 -3.11 -0.22 6.56
CA ALA A 81 -2.55 -0.09 5.22
C ALA A 81 -1.97 1.30 4.96
N VAL A 82 -0.95 1.34 4.12
CA VAL A 82 -0.46 2.54 3.45
C VAL A 82 -0.67 2.35 1.95
N TYR A 83 -1.29 3.33 1.31
CA TYR A 83 -1.53 3.27 -0.12
C TYR A 83 -1.37 4.63 -0.81
N LEU A 84 -1.17 4.57 -2.10
CA LEU A 84 -0.96 5.69 -3.01
C LEU A 84 -2.22 5.94 -3.83
N ARG A 85 -2.41 7.20 -4.22
CA ARG A 85 -3.39 7.64 -5.23
C ARG A 85 -2.65 8.25 -6.42
N PRO A 86 -2.23 7.45 -7.42
CA PRO A 86 -1.46 7.96 -8.56
C PRO A 86 -2.10 9.16 -9.25
N PHE A 87 -3.42 9.16 -9.40
CA PHE A 87 -4.18 10.27 -10.01
C PHE A 87 -4.12 11.59 -9.22
N GLN A 88 -3.52 11.62 -8.01
CA GLN A 88 -3.32 12.83 -7.22
C GLN A 88 -1.88 13.40 -7.33
N PHE A 89 -0.92 12.63 -7.82
CA PHE A 89 0.49 13.00 -7.76
C PHE A 89 0.81 14.34 -8.43
N MET A 90 0.17 14.60 -9.57
CA MET A 90 0.42 15.79 -10.39
C MET A 90 -0.76 16.78 -10.40
N GLU A 91 -1.68 16.66 -9.44
CA GLU A 91 -2.80 17.59 -9.31
C GLU A 91 -2.29 19.02 -9.05
N GLN A 92 -2.88 20.00 -9.73
CA GLN A 92 -2.55 21.42 -9.55
C GLN A 92 -3.10 21.96 -8.24
N ASP A 93 -4.25 21.44 -7.80
CA ASP A 93 -4.85 21.74 -6.50
C ASP A 93 -4.02 21.09 -5.38
N GLU A 94 -3.42 21.92 -4.53
CA GLU A 94 -2.57 21.48 -3.41
C GLU A 94 -3.33 20.60 -2.40
N VAL A 95 -4.62 20.83 -2.19
CA VAL A 95 -5.44 20.02 -1.29
C VAL A 95 -5.62 18.62 -1.88
N LEU A 96 -5.84 18.51 -3.19
CA LEU A 96 -5.93 17.21 -3.86
C LEU A 96 -4.57 16.51 -3.89
N ARG A 97 -3.50 17.24 -4.21
CA ARG A 97 -2.14 16.70 -4.22
C ARG A 97 -1.70 16.21 -2.84
N SER A 98 -2.11 16.88 -1.74
CA SER A 98 -1.83 16.44 -0.37
C SER A 98 -2.51 15.13 0.04
N ARG A 99 -3.26 14.51 -0.87
CA ARG A 99 -3.91 13.20 -0.69
C ARG A 99 -3.24 12.09 -1.50
N SER A 100 -2.01 12.29 -1.95
CA SER A 100 -1.26 11.35 -2.78
C SER A 100 -0.92 10.05 -2.08
N ILE A 101 -0.62 10.11 -0.78
CA ILE A 101 -0.35 8.97 0.11
C ILE A 101 -1.30 8.99 1.29
N GLN A 102 -1.74 7.82 1.75
CA GLN A 102 -2.71 7.67 2.83
C GLN A 102 -2.37 6.49 3.72
N TYR A 103 -2.51 6.67 5.05
CA TYR A 103 -2.60 5.60 6.04
C TYR A 103 -4.06 5.37 6.42
N ILE A 104 -4.43 4.11 6.65
CA ILE A 104 -5.71 3.69 7.23
C ILE A 104 -5.51 2.54 8.21
N ALA A 105 -6.50 2.30 9.08
CA ALA A 105 -6.58 1.14 9.96
C ALA A 105 -8.03 0.65 10.01
N LEU A 106 -8.33 -0.36 9.21
CA LEU A 106 -9.67 -0.91 9.08
C LEU A 106 -10.02 -1.84 10.24
N PRO A 107 -11.33 -1.94 10.55
CA PRO A 107 -12.49 -1.28 9.92
C PRO A 107 -12.79 0.14 10.44
N GLU A 108 -12.26 0.52 11.61
CA GLU A 108 -12.72 1.71 12.33
C GLU A 108 -12.19 3.03 11.75
N PHE A 109 -10.94 3.02 11.25
CA PHE A 109 -10.24 4.21 10.80
C PHE A 109 -10.07 4.21 9.28
N THR A 110 -11.19 4.38 8.56
CA THR A 110 -11.18 4.58 7.11
C THR A 110 -10.56 5.94 6.76
N TRP A 111 -10.16 6.13 5.50
CA TRP A 111 -9.64 7.41 5.01
C TRP A 111 -10.58 8.59 5.31
N ARG A 112 -11.91 8.35 5.26
CA ARG A 112 -12.93 9.37 5.54
C ARG A 112 -12.91 9.76 7.02
N ILE A 113 -12.97 8.79 7.91
CA ILE A 113 -12.93 9.02 9.37
C ILE A 113 -11.63 9.72 9.78
N LEU A 114 -10.50 9.30 9.23
CA LEU A 114 -9.21 9.91 9.55
C LEU A 114 -9.14 11.36 9.05
N ARG A 115 -9.63 11.66 7.85
CA ARG A 115 -9.67 13.01 7.30
C ARG A 115 -10.60 13.93 8.10
N GLU A 116 -11.77 13.44 8.53
CA GLU A 116 -12.74 14.20 9.33
C GLU A 116 -12.23 14.48 10.74
N LYS A 117 -11.70 13.46 11.43
CA LYS A 117 -11.25 13.59 12.83
C LYS A 117 -9.85 14.19 12.97
N TYR A 118 -8.97 13.96 12.01
CA TYR A 118 -7.56 14.35 12.06
C TYR A 118 -7.11 14.93 10.70
N PRO A 119 -7.63 16.10 10.30
CA PRO A 119 -7.33 16.69 8.99
C PRO A 119 -5.84 16.79 8.72
N LYS A 120 -5.39 16.37 7.52
CA LYS A 120 -3.99 16.42 7.04
C LYS A 120 -2.98 15.60 7.86
N LYS A 121 -3.40 14.74 8.78
CA LYS A 121 -2.46 13.98 9.62
C LYS A 121 -2.09 12.62 9.06
N TYR A 122 -3.00 11.98 8.31
CA TYR A 122 -2.86 10.61 7.82
C TYR A 122 -2.82 10.53 6.29
N GLU A 123 -2.62 11.66 5.65
CA GLU A 123 -2.42 11.79 4.21
C GLU A 123 -1.41 12.91 3.94
N ASP A 124 -0.65 12.80 2.84
CA ASP A 124 0.34 13.80 2.45
C ASP A 124 0.57 13.80 0.92
N SER A 125 1.27 14.82 0.44
CA SER A 125 1.83 14.86 -0.90
C SER A 125 3.09 14.00 -1.01
N ILE A 126 3.51 13.71 -2.23
CA ILE A 126 4.79 13.04 -2.50
C ILE A 126 5.68 14.01 -3.27
N GLU A 127 6.83 14.37 -2.69
CA GLU A 127 7.76 15.27 -3.33
C GLU A 127 9.16 14.63 -3.50
N PRO A 128 9.74 14.67 -4.70
CA PRO A 128 9.13 15.15 -5.95
C PRO A 128 7.98 14.24 -6.38
N SER A 129 6.96 14.84 -7.02
CA SER A 129 5.79 14.11 -7.52
C SER A 129 6.20 13.04 -8.53
N PRO A 130 5.87 11.75 -8.31
CA PRO A 130 6.17 10.70 -9.27
C PRO A 130 5.29 10.81 -10.52
N ASP A 131 5.73 10.20 -11.62
CA ASP A 131 4.87 9.94 -12.76
C ASP A 131 3.78 8.91 -12.37
N PRO A 132 2.47 9.25 -12.50
CA PRO A 132 1.37 8.41 -12.03
C PRO A 132 1.24 7.05 -12.75
N ASP A 133 1.78 6.92 -13.96
CA ASP A 133 1.73 5.69 -14.75
C ASP A 133 3.03 4.85 -14.65
N SER A 134 4.00 5.33 -13.86
CA SER A 134 5.27 4.63 -13.66
C SER A 134 5.21 3.63 -12.50
N TRP A 135 6.23 2.77 -12.45
CA TRP A 135 6.50 1.96 -11.28
C TRP A 135 7.06 2.82 -10.13
N ILE A 136 6.43 2.73 -8.98
CA ILE A 136 6.80 3.44 -7.77
C ILE A 136 7.47 2.47 -6.81
N LYS A 137 8.67 2.79 -6.36
CA LYS A 137 9.31 2.06 -5.27
C LYS A 137 8.82 2.62 -3.93
N VAL A 138 8.23 1.77 -3.11
CA VAL A 138 7.71 2.12 -1.79
C VAL A 138 8.51 1.40 -0.72
N ARG A 139 8.89 2.13 0.33
CA ARG A 139 9.49 1.59 1.54
C ARG A 139 8.71 2.08 2.75
N VAL A 140 8.10 1.16 3.48
CA VAL A 140 7.35 1.42 4.71
C VAL A 140 8.17 0.91 5.89
N VAL A 141 8.52 1.79 6.81
CA VAL A 141 9.25 1.48 8.04
C VAL A 141 8.28 1.53 9.21
N ILE A 142 8.08 0.41 9.88
CA ILE A 142 7.23 0.28 11.06
C ILE A 142 8.14 0.11 12.29
N LYS A 143 8.11 1.08 13.20
CA LYS A 143 8.90 1.05 14.44
C LYS A 143 8.00 1.40 15.63
N GLY A 144 7.62 0.39 16.40
CA GLY A 144 6.59 0.55 17.43
C GLY A 144 5.26 1.00 16.82
N SER A 145 4.75 2.15 17.24
CA SER A 145 3.54 2.77 16.70
C SER A 145 3.79 3.69 15.49
N THR A 146 5.05 4.02 15.20
CA THR A 146 5.37 4.96 14.11
C THR A 146 5.47 4.22 12.78
N VAL A 147 4.79 4.76 11.76
CA VAL A 147 4.84 4.31 10.37
C VAL A 147 5.40 5.43 9.50
N SER A 148 6.56 5.19 8.89
CA SER A 148 7.23 6.13 7.98
C SER A 148 7.29 5.56 6.59
N THR A 149 6.84 6.33 5.60
CA THR A 149 6.78 5.86 4.19
C THR A 149 7.68 6.71 3.30
N TYR A 150 8.52 6.04 2.53
CA TYR A 150 9.48 6.64 1.61
C TYR A 150 9.18 6.21 0.19
N ILE A 151 9.29 7.13 -0.76
CA ILE A 151 8.97 6.92 -2.17
C ILE A 151 10.21 7.09 -3.03
N ASN A 152 10.42 6.19 -3.98
CA ASN A 152 11.48 6.22 -5.01
C ASN A 152 12.90 6.43 -4.46
N GLY A 153 13.16 5.94 -3.24
CA GLY A 153 14.48 6.03 -2.61
C GLY A 153 14.82 7.40 -2.02
N ASN A 154 13.84 8.26 -1.85
CA ASN A 154 14.03 9.54 -1.17
C ASN A 154 14.59 9.31 0.24
N LYS A 155 15.46 10.22 0.69
CA LYS A 155 16.05 10.17 2.03
C LYS A 155 15.07 10.55 3.13
N GLU A 156 14.21 11.54 2.82
CA GLU A 156 13.16 12.00 3.71
C GLU A 156 11.87 11.22 3.45
N PRO A 157 11.10 10.89 4.50
CA PRO A 157 9.82 10.22 4.33
C PRO A 157 8.79 11.16 3.70
N SER A 158 7.97 10.62 2.81
CA SER A 158 6.81 11.35 2.26
C SER A 158 5.66 11.42 3.26
N MET A 159 5.59 10.52 4.22
CA MET A 159 4.60 10.53 5.30
C MET A 159 5.15 9.87 6.55
N VAL A 160 4.88 10.47 7.71
CA VAL A 160 5.15 9.87 9.04
C VAL A 160 3.90 9.98 9.88
N VAL A 161 3.40 8.86 10.38
CA VAL A 161 2.19 8.81 11.20
C VAL A 161 2.37 7.91 12.41
N GLU A 162 1.63 8.22 13.47
CA GLU A 162 1.41 7.29 14.58
C GLU A 162 0.17 6.46 14.30
N LYS A 163 0.26 5.15 14.48
CA LYS A 163 -0.88 4.23 14.34
C LYS A 163 -2.03 4.63 15.25
N VAL A 164 -3.24 4.45 14.75
CA VAL A 164 -4.47 4.80 15.48
C VAL A 164 -5.04 3.64 16.31
N ASN A 165 -4.53 2.42 16.11
CA ASN A 165 -4.95 1.22 16.83
C ASN A 165 -3.78 0.60 17.61
N GLN A 166 -4.09 -0.43 18.43
CA GLN A 166 -3.12 -1.15 19.26
C GLN A 166 -2.68 -2.49 18.65
N ILE A 167 -3.11 -2.81 17.43
CA ILE A 167 -2.70 -4.05 16.74
C ILE A 167 -1.23 -3.90 16.34
N SER A 168 -0.36 -4.74 16.88
CA SER A 168 1.10 -4.59 16.76
C SER A 168 1.77 -5.68 15.93
N SER A 169 1.02 -6.67 15.45
CA SER A 169 1.52 -7.73 14.58
C SER A 169 0.42 -8.32 13.70
N GLY A 170 0.79 -9.06 12.69
CA GLY A 170 -0.14 -9.78 11.83
C GLY A 170 0.40 -10.01 10.43
N SER A 171 -0.48 -10.41 9.53
CA SER A 171 -0.16 -10.70 8.14
C SER A 171 0.25 -9.45 7.36
N VAL A 172 0.98 -9.67 6.27
CA VAL A 172 1.36 -8.65 5.27
C VAL A 172 0.79 -9.05 3.91
N GLY A 173 0.28 -8.08 3.15
CA GLY A 173 -0.23 -8.35 1.80
C GLY A 173 -0.26 -7.11 0.92
N PHE A 174 -0.26 -7.30 -0.39
CA PHE A 174 -0.51 -6.22 -1.32
C PHE A 174 -1.98 -5.78 -1.22
N TYR A 175 -2.21 -4.49 -1.26
CA TYR A 175 -3.51 -3.90 -1.03
C TYR A 175 -3.97 -3.02 -2.19
N VAL A 176 -5.23 -3.16 -2.55
CA VAL A 176 -5.95 -2.26 -3.45
C VAL A 176 -7.32 -1.93 -2.85
N ALA A 177 -7.70 -0.65 -2.89
CA ALA A 177 -9.01 -0.24 -2.39
C ALA A 177 -10.09 -0.32 -3.49
N ASP A 178 -11.29 0.08 -3.13
CA ASP A 178 -12.49 0.04 -3.96
C ASP A 178 -12.26 0.46 -5.41
N THR A 179 -12.80 -0.32 -6.34
CA THR A 179 -12.70 -0.15 -7.80
C THR A 179 -11.29 -0.27 -8.40
N SER A 180 -10.25 -0.45 -7.58
CA SER A 180 -8.86 -0.49 -8.01
C SER A 180 -8.37 -1.90 -8.32
N GLY A 181 -7.51 -1.98 -9.31
CA GLY A 181 -6.51 -3.02 -9.48
C GLY A 181 -5.11 -2.43 -9.28
N GLY A 182 -4.07 -3.24 -9.47
CA GLY A 182 -2.69 -2.78 -9.39
C GLY A 182 -1.68 -3.85 -9.72
N ASP A 183 -0.49 -3.41 -10.09
CA ASP A 183 0.67 -4.27 -10.37
C ASP A 183 1.67 -4.18 -9.22
N PHE A 184 2.24 -5.30 -8.82
CA PHE A 184 3.15 -5.40 -7.69
C PHE A 184 4.35 -6.27 -8.01
N ALA A 185 5.53 -5.88 -7.54
CA ALA A 185 6.78 -6.59 -7.73
C ALA A 185 7.76 -6.37 -6.56
N ASN A 186 8.84 -7.13 -6.54
CA ASN A 186 10.04 -6.92 -5.70
C ASN A 186 9.77 -6.77 -4.19
N LEU A 187 8.83 -7.56 -3.64
CA LEU A 187 8.55 -7.53 -2.20
C LEU A 187 9.75 -8.04 -1.38
N THR A 188 10.18 -7.22 -0.44
CA THR A 188 11.14 -7.57 0.61
C THR A 188 10.54 -7.23 1.98
N ILE A 189 10.61 -8.17 2.91
CA ILE A 189 10.14 -8.02 4.29
C ILE A 189 11.35 -8.23 5.21
N THR A 190 11.79 -7.17 5.87
CA THR A 190 12.88 -7.22 6.85
C THR A 190 12.32 -6.99 8.24
N LYS A 191 12.32 -8.02 9.08
CA LYS A 191 11.86 -7.92 10.46
C LYS A 191 13.00 -7.36 11.33
N THR A 192 12.66 -6.46 12.25
CA THR A 192 13.56 -6.01 13.32
C THR A 192 13.03 -6.51 14.66
N ASN A 193 13.94 -6.97 15.47
CA ASN A 193 13.65 -7.45 16.84
C ASN A 193 13.38 -6.26 17.77
#